data_fe4297f8b9bea5ad38c31ab377962916
#
_entry.id   fe4297f8b9bea5ad38c31ab377962916
#
_cell.length_a   1.000
_cell.length_b   1.000
_cell.length_c   1.000
_cell.angle_alpha   90.00
_cell.angle_beta   90.00
_cell.angle_gamma   90.00
#
_symmetry.space_group_name_H-M   'P 1'
#
loop_
_entity.id
_entity.type
_entity.pdbx_description
1 polymer ?
#
loop_
_entity_poly.entity_id
_entity_poly.type
_entity_poly.pdbx_seq_one_letter_code
_entity_poly.pdbx_strand_id
1 'polypeptide(L)'
;MFQCKDLLTLPSMAKARIIAGKSGLSNRIRWVYKPENMNFAKWVKGQELLIISTPVIQSKDFDLQAVIKKAKKLDMAGALLLVGDKYIASIDSTIISYSNLNDFPIFVISGEIPLVDIFEEIGHAIAYNKDSDVLSDDILSGIIFGKDINIEAFSIKFEEAGYDINGNNRMFMINI
;
A
#
# COMPACT_ATOMS: atom_id res chain seq x y z
N MET A 1 2.18 8.69 -5.05
CA MET A 1 2.35 7.90 -3.79
C MET A 1 1.09 7.09 -3.53
N PHE A 2 1.17 5.75 -3.40
CA PHE A 2 0.02 4.86 -3.19
C PHE A 2 -0.45 4.86 -1.72
N GLN A 3 -1.75 5.04 -1.49
CA GLN A 3 -2.36 5.19 -0.16
C GLN A 3 -3.50 4.19 0.06
N CYS A 4 -3.95 4.03 1.30
CA CYS A 4 -5.06 3.12 1.63
C CYS A 4 -6.36 3.42 0.88
N LYS A 5 -6.67 4.69 0.58
CA LYS A 5 -7.85 5.06 -0.22
C LYS A 5 -7.79 4.50 -1.65
N ASP A 6 -6.58 4.39 -2.21
CA ASP A 6 -6.38 3.96 -3.60
C ASP A 6 -6.66 2.47 -3.78
N LEU A 7 -6.64 1.67 -2.69
CA LEU A 7 -7.03 0.26 -2.73
C LEU A 7 -8.43 0.06 -3.30
N LEU A 8 -9.37 0.94 -2.97
CA LEU A 8 -10.75 0.82 -3.40
C LEU A 8 -10.96 1.12 -4.90
N THR A 9 -9.95 1.61 -5.60
CA THR A 9 -9.98 1.86 -7.05
C THR A 9 -9.48 0.66 -7.86
N LEU A 10 -8.87 -0.34 -7.20
CA LEU A 10 -8.33 -1.51 -7.87
C LEU A 10 -9.45 -2.50 -8.25
N PRO A 11 -9.44 -3.10 -9.46
CA PRO A 11 -10.44 -4.06 -9.92
C PRO A 11 -10.60 -5.25 -8.97
N SER A 12 -9.51 -5.86 -8.50
CA SER A 12 -9.55 -6.97 -7.54
C SER A 12 -10.19 -6.59 -6.20
N MET A 13 -10.16 -5.30 -5.85
CA MET A 13 -10.71 -4.75 -4.62
C MET A 13 -12.15 -4.20 -4.77
N ALA A 14 -12.78 -4.34 -5.93
CA ALA A 14 -14.12 -3.78 -6.21
C ALA A 14 -15.21 -4.24 -5.23
N LYS A 15 -15.06 -5.44 -4.62
CA LYS A 15 -15.95 -5.97 -3.59
C LYS A 15 -15.46 -5.74 -2.16
N ALA A 16 -14.32 -5.10 -2.00
CA ALA A 16 -13.79 -4.77 -0.69
C ALA A 16 -14.60 -3.66 -0.02
N ARG A 17 -14.70 -3.71 1.30
CA ARG A 17 -15.38 -2.69 2.10
C ARG A 17 -14.47 -2.25 3.24
N ILE A 18 -14.44 -0.95 3.49
CA ILE A 18 -13.83 -0.42 4.70
C ILE A 18 -14.82 -0.51 5.86
N ILE A 19 -14.39 -1.11 6.98
CA ILE A 19 -15.24 -1.30 8.16
C ILE A 19 -14.78 -0.47 9.37
N ALA A 20 -13.53 -0.01 9.39
CA ALA A 20 -12.98 0.80 10.48
C ALA A 20 -11.81 1.68 10.00
N GLY A 21 -11.44 2.68 10.80
CA GLY A 21 -10.24 3.48 10.61
C GLY A 21 -10.27 4.38 9.37
N LYS A 22 -11.43 4.92 8.99
CA LYS A 22 -11.57 5.77 7.78
C LYS A 22 -10.68 7.01 7.78
N SER A 23 -10.37 7.56 8.94
CA SER A 23 -9.44 8.69 9.08
C SER A 23 -8.00 8.37 8.64
N GLY A 24 -7.62 7.09 8.66
CA GLY A 24 -6.32 6.60 8.19
C GLY A 24 -6.26 6.28 6.68
N LEU A 25 -7.25 6.65 5.88
CA LEU A 25 -7.26 6.36 4.44
C LEU A 25 -6.13 7.04 3.66
N SER A 26 -5.52 8.07 4.21
CA SER A 26 -4.31 8.72 3.68
C SER A 26 -3.00 8.01 4.06
N ASN A 27 -3.05 6.96 4.88
CA ASN A 27 -1.85 6.19 5.22
C ASN A 27 -1.21 5.63 3.96
N ARG A 28 0.11 5.87 3.82
CA ARG A 28 0.89 5.38 2.69
C ARG A 28 1.04 3.87 2.76
N ILE A 29 0.86 3.19 1.62
CA ILE A 29 1.18 1.77 1.45
C ILE A 29 2.50 1.68 0.68
N ARG A 30 3.54 1.15 1.34
CA ARG A 30 4.85 0.90 0.74
C ARG A 30 4.93 -0.47 0.07
N TRP A 31 4.29 -1.47 0.65
CA TRP A 31 4.22 -2.84 0.18
C TRP A 31 3.08 -3.60 0.86
N VAL A 32 2.82 -4.81 0.42
CA VAL A 32 1.91 -5.75 1.08
C VAL A 32 2.69 -6.75 1.92
N TYR A 33 2.14 -7.15 3.05
CA TYR A 33 2.73 -8.17 3.90
C TYR A 33 1.68 -9.18 4.35
N LYS A 34 1.91 -10.44 4.05
CA LYS A 34 1.08 -11.58 4.46
C LYS A 34 1.86 -12.42 5.48
N PRO A 35 1.54 -12.37 6.77
CA PRO A 35 2.21 -13.17 7.77
C PRO A 35 1.86 -14.65 7.64
N GLU A 36 2.82 -15.53 7.92
CA GLU A 36 2.60 -16.98 8.04
C GLU A 36 2.30 -17.41 9.48
N ASN A 37 2.69 -16.59 10.45
CA ASN A 37 2.49 -16.85 11.88
C ASN A 37 2.43 -15.52 12.67
N MET A 38 2.15 -15.63 13.98
CA MET A 38 2.01 -14.48 14.88
C MET A 38 3.33 -13.70 15.14
N ASN A 39 4.49 -14.26 14.73
CA ASN A 39 5.82 -13.68 15.00
C ASN A 39 6.35 -12.80 13.86
N PHE A 40 5.51 -11.96 13.28
CA PHE A 40 5.84 -11.19 12.08
C PHE A 40 6.61 -9.86 12.34
N ALA A 41 6.73 -9.40 13.59
CA ALA A 41 7.31 -8.08 13.91
C ALA A 41 8.71 -7.84 13.32
N LYS A 42 9.57 -8.87 13.29
CA LYS A 42 10.93 -8.77 12.78
C LYS A 42 11.05 -8.56 11.26
N TRP A 43 9.97 -8.79 10.51
CA TRP A 43 9.94 -8.71 9.06
C TRP A 43 9.29 -7.43 8.53
N VAL A 44 8.65 -6.66 9.42
CA VAL A 44 7.92 -5.44 9.09
C VAL A 44 8.82 -4.23 9.30
N LYS A 45 8.74 -3.26 8.39
CA LYS A 45 9.54 -2.02 8.40
C LYS A 45 8.67 -0.76 8.52
N GLY A 46 7.35 -0.94 8.62
CA GLY A 46 6.36 0.13 8.64
C GLY A 46 5.79 0.43 7.25
N GLN A 47 4.56 0.93 7.24
CA GLN A 47 3.80 1.29 6.03
C GLN A 47 3.42 0.10 5.12
N GLU A 48 3.55 -1.15 5.57
CA GLU A 48 3.00 -2.28 4.85
C GLU A 48 1.49 -2.40 5.07
N LEU A 49 0.76 -2.84 4.03
CA LEU A 49 -0.62 -3.33 4.17
C LEU A 49 -0.59 -4.77 4.68
N LEU A 50 -1.15 -5.01 5.86
CA LEU A 50 -1.25 -6.35 6.44
C LEU A 50 -2.38 -7.12 5.77
N ILE A 51 -2.10 -8.30 5.22
CA ILE A 51 -3.13 -9.22 4.69
C ILE A 51 -3.24 -10.43 5.60
N ILE A 52 -4.41 -10.58 6.26
CA ILE A 52 -4.70 -11.72 7.14
C ILE A 52 -5.40 -12.81 6.34
N SER A 53 -4.75 -13.96 6.24
CA SER A 53 -5.21 -15.14 5.49
C SER A 53 -5.13 -16.43 6.33
N THR A 54 -5.62 -17.53 5.77
CA THR A 54 -5.80 -18.82 6.43
C THR A 54 -4.65 -19.32 7.31
N PRO A 55 -3.34 -19.26 6.89
CA PRO A 55 -2.29 -19.82 7.72
C PRO A 55 -2.20 -19.21 9.12
N VAL A 56 -2.39 -17.89 9.22
CA VAL A 56 -2.35 -17.20 10.52
C VAL A 56 -3.64 -17.45 11.31
N ILE A 57 -4.79 -17.45 10.64
CA ILE A 57 -6.10 -17.67 11.29
C ILE A 57 -6.18 -19.05 11.93
N GLN A 58 -5.55 -20.05 11.33
CA GLN A 58 -5.53 -21.44 11.85
C GLN A 58 -4.50 -21.68 12.95
N SER A 59 -3.67 -20.69 13.28
CA SER A 59 -2.72 -20.85 14.39
C SER A 59 -3.47 -20.93 15.73
N LYS A 60 -2.96 -21.78 16.64
CA LYS A 60 -3.57 -21.98 17.98
C LYS A 60 -3.67 -20.71 18.81
N ASP A 61 -2.74 -19.77 18.57
CA ASP A 61 -2.63 -18.52 19.33
C ASP A 61 -3.18 -17.32 18.55
N PHE A 62 -4.05 -17.57 17.55
CA PHE A 62 -4.62 -16.49 16.76
C PHE A 62 -5.56 -15.63 17.58
N ASP A 63 -5.20 -14.38 17.73
CA ASP A 63 -6.03 -13.32 18.29
C ASP A 63 -6.00 -12.12 17.33
N LEU A 64 -7.11 -11.87 16.65
CA LEU A 64 -7.23 -10.79 15.68
C LEU A 64 -6.98 -9.42 16.33
N GLN A 65 -7.47 -9.21 17.55
CA GLN A 65 -7.27 -7.94 18.26
C GLN A 65 -5.79 -7.71 18.58
N ALA A 66 -5.09 -8.74 19.04
CA ALA A 66 -3.65 -8.67 19.28
C ALA A 66 -2.87 -8.40 17.99
N VAL A 67 -3.26 -9.04 16.87
CA VAL A 67 -2.66 -8.80 15.54
C VAL A 67 -2.83 -7.36 15.10
N ILE A 68 -4.04 -6.80 15.17
CA ILE A 68 -4.33 -5.42 14.75
C ILE A 68 -3.57 -4.42 15.63
N LYS A 69 -3.58 -4.60 16.96
CA LYS A 69 -2.81 -3.75 17.89
C LYS A 69 -1.31 -3.80 17.60
N LYS A 70 -0.79 -4.99 17.30
CA LYS A 70 0.62 -5.19 16.94
C LYS A 70 0.97 -4.51 15.60
N ALA A 71 0.12 -4.67 14.59
CA ALA A 71 0.29 -4.02 13.29
C ALA A 71 0.34 -2.49 13.42
N LYS A 72 -0.57 -1.90 14.19
CA LYS A 72 -0.55 -0.46 14.45
C LYS A 72 0.73 -0.01 15.17
N LYS A 73 1.20 -0.75 16.18
CA LYS A 73 2.47 -0.46 16.87
C LYS A 73 3.70 -0.55 15.97
N LEU A 74 3.63 -1.34 14.90
CA LEU A 74 4.68 -1.49 13.90
C LEU A 74 4.55 -0.48 12.75
N ASP A 75 3.70 0.53 12.90
CA ASP A 75 3.45 1.57 11.90
C ASP A 75 3.01 1.01 10.53
N MET A 76 2.27 -0.11 10.53
CA MET A 76 1.68 -0.64 9.29
C MET A 76 0.56 0.28 8.79
N ALA A 77 0.35 0.34 7.49
CA ALA A 77 -0.58 1.27 6.84
C ALA A 77 -2.05 0.99 7.16
N GLY A 78 -2.40 -0.28 7.29
CA GLY A 78 -3.75 -0.79 7.54
C GLY A 78 -3.80 -2.30 7.40
N ALA A 79 -4.99 -2.88 7.44
CA ALA A 79 -5.18 -4.33 7.30
C ALA A 79 -6.28 -4.67 6.28
N LEU A 80 -6.05 -5.71 5.48
CA LEU A 80 -7.02 -6.38 4.64
C LEU A 80 -7.31 -7.75 5.24
N LEU A 81 -8.56 -7.97 5.63
CA LEU A 81 -9.04 -9.18 6.27
C LEU A 81 -9.84 -9.99 5.27
N LEU A 82 -9.48 -11.25 5.09
CA LEU A 82 -10.29 -12.20 4.34
C LEU A 82 -11.41 -12.71 5.22
N VAL A 83 -12.64 -12.61 4.74
CA VAL A 83 -13.85 -13.03 5.46
C VAL A 83 -14.56 -14.16 4.73
N GLY A 84 -15.21 -15.05 5.48
CA GLY A 84 -15.95 -16.21 4.98
C GLY A 84 -15.78 -17.45 5.87
N ASP A 85 -16.40 -18.57 5.49
CA ASP A 85 -16.48 -19.79 6.32
C ASP A 85 -15.13 -20.37 6.75
N LYS A 86 -14.11 -20.26 5.89
CA LYS A 86 -12.73 -20.74 6.14
C LYS A 86 -11.78 -19.63 6.59
N TYR A 87 -12.30 -18.44 6.81
CA TYR A 87 -11.56 -17.22 7.09
C TYR A 87 -12.07 -16.57 8.37
N ILE A 88 -12.00 -15.27 8.49
CA ILE A 88 -12.54 -14.55 9.63
C ILE A 88 -14.06 -14.53 9.55
N ALA A 89 -14.72 -15.21 10.48
CA ALA A 89 -16.19 -15.33 10.52
C ALA A 89 -16.85 -14.04 11.04
N SER A 90 -16.23 -13.37 12.02
CA SER A 90 -16.76 -12.13 12.62
C SER A 90 -15.63 -11.24 13.11
N ILE A 91 -15.91 -9.95 13.15
CA ILE A 91 -14.96 -8.92 13.63
C ILE A 91 -15.63 -8.23 14.82
N ASP A 92 -14.99 -8.33 15.98
CA ASP A 92 -15.50 -7.78 17.22
C ASP A 92 -15.56 -6.23 17.17
N SER A 93 -16.56 -5.65 17.84
CA SER A 93 -16.75 -4.21 17.93
C SER A 93 -15.58 -3.48 18.62
N THR A 94 -14.86 -4.17 19.50
CA THR A 94 -13.66 -3.63 20.16
C THR A 94 -12.52 -3.38 19.16
N ILE A 95 -12.38 -4.24 18.14
CA ILE A 95 -11.41 -4.07 17.06
C ILE A 95 -11.78 -2.86 16.21
N ILE A 96 -13.06 -2.72 15.87
CA ILE A 96 -13.59 -1.59 15.10
C ILE A 96 -13.34 -0.28 15.86
N SER A 97 -13.69 -0.24 17.14
CA SER A 97 -13.49 0.94 17.98
C SER A 97 -12.02 1.31 18.13
N TYR A 98 -11.15 0.31 18.38
CA TYR A 98 -9.70 0.53 18.45
C TYR A 98 -9.15 1.11 17.14
N SER A 99 -9.55 0.57 16.02
CA SER A 99 -9.07 0.99 14.70
C SER A 99 -9.53 2.40 14.34
N ASN A 100 -10.75 2.77 14.68
CA ASN A 100 -11.27 4.13 14.52
C ASN A 100 -10.51 5.15 15.36
N LEU A 101 -10.19 4.80 16.62
CA LEU A 101 -9.45 5.67 17.53
C LEU A 101 -7.96 5.84 17.16
N ASN A 102 -7.42 4.93 16.38
CA ASN A 102 -6.00 4.92 16.04
C ASN A 102 -5.71 5.15 14.55
N ASP A 103 -6.70 5.62 13.78
CA ASP A 103 -6.55 5.89 12.34
C ASP A 103 -5.93 4.70 11.59
N PHE A 104 -6.41 3.47 11.91
CA PHE A 104 -5.90 2.24 11.32
C PHE A 104 -6.96 1.60 10.43
N PRO A 105 -6.89 1.80 9.09
CA PRO A 105 -7.89 1.28 8.17
C PRO A 105 -7.99 -0.24 8.19
N ILE A 106 -9.21 -0.76 8.31
CA ILE A 106 -9.51 -2.18 8.15
C ILE A 106 -10.45 -2.35 6.97
N PHE A 107 -9.96 -3.09 5.98
CA PHE A 107 -10.72 -3.53 4.82
C PHE A 107 -11.11 -4.99 4.99
N VAL A 108 -12.27 -5.35 4.47
CA VAL A 108 -12.73 -6.74 4.39
C VAL A 108 -13.06 -7.11 2.95
N ILE A 109 -12.73 -8.33 2.57
CA ILE A 109 -13.02 -8.89 1.25
C ILE A 109 -13.34 -10.39 1.40
N SER A 110 -14.12 -10.95 0.47
CA SER A 110 -14.36 -12.40 0.46
C SER A 110 -13.04 -13.16 0.29
N GLY A 111 -12.85 -14.20 1.09
CA GLY A 111 -11.68 -15.08 1.00
C GLY A 111 -11.63 -15.94 -0.27
N GLU A 112 -12.69 -15.94 -1.08
CA GLU A 112 -12.73 -16.66 -2.36
C GLU A 112 -12.03 -15.93 -3.50
N ILE A 113 -11.67 -14.66 -3.29
CA ILE A 113 -10.93 -13.88 -4.30
C ILE A 113 -9.48 -14.35 -4.33
N PRO A 114 -8.90 -14.60 -5.52
CA PRO A 114 -7.51 -14.98 -5.64
C PRO A 114 -6.59 -13.89 -5.08
N LEU A 115 -5.80 -14.23 -4.06
CA LEU A 115 -4.85 -13.29 -3.46
C LEU A 115 -3.78 -12.83 -4.45
N VAL A 116 -3.47 -13.65 -5.45
CA VAL A 116 -2.47 -13.33 -6.48
C VAL A 116 -2.88 -12.08 -7.24
N ASP A 117 -4.16 -11.93 -7.60
CA ASP A 117 -4.68 -10.76 -8.32
C ASP A 117 -4.53 -9.49 -7.47
N ILE A 118 -4.85 -9.60 -6.17
CA ILE A 118 -4.68 -8.49 -5.22
C ILE A 118 -3.22 -8.08 -5.08
N PHE A 119 -2.30 -9.06 -4.95
CA PHE A 119 -0.87 -8.77 -4.85
C PHE A 119 -0.31 -8.14 -6.13
N GLU A 120 -0.72 -8.65 -7.28
CA GLU A 120 -0.29 -8.14 -8.58
C GLU A 120 -0.73 -6.70 -8.78
N GLU A 121 -2.02 -6.40 -8.60
CA GLU A 121 -2.55 -5.04 -8.79
C GLU A 121 -1.96 -4.03 -7.82
N ILE A 122 -1.86 -4.38 -6.53
CA ILE A 122 -1.22 -3.51 -5.53
C ILE A 122 0.27 -3.31 -5.87
N GLY A 123 0.96 -4.39 -6.25
CA GLY A 123 2.37 -4.32 -6.65
C GLY A 123 2.59 -3.38 -7.82
N HIS A 124 1.78 -3.50 -8.88
CA HIS A 124 1.82 -2.61 -10.04
C HIS A 124 1.49 -1.16 -9.66
N ALA A 125 0.45 -0.94 -8.85
CA ALA A 125 0.08 0.41 -8.42
C ALA A 125 1.18 1.09 -7.60
N ILE A 126 1.86 0.35 -6.72
CA ILE A 126 3.00 0.85 -5.95
C ILE A 126 4.20 1.17 -6.85
N ALA A 127 4.52 0.27 -7.81
CA ALA A 127 5.62 0.46 -8.75
C ALA A 127 5.37 1.68 -9.64
N TYR A 128 4.17 1.78 -10.23
CA TYR A 128 3.80 2.92 -11.08
C TYR A 128 3.89 4.26 -10.34
N ASN A 129 3.40 4.31 -9.09
CA ASN A 129 3.51 5.51 -8.27
C ASN A 129 4.95 5.83 -7.85
N LYS A 130 5.83 4.82 -7.71
CA LYS A 130 7.27 5.05 -7.47
C LYS A 130 7.96 5.63 -8.69
N ASP A 131 7.66 5.10 -9.87
CA ASP A 131 8.28 5.57 -11.11
C ASP A 131 7.88 7.01 -11.43
N SER A 132 6.65 7.42 -11.13
CA SER A 132 6.24 8.82 -11.27
C SER A 132 6.90 9.76 -10.24
N ASP A 133 7.10 9.31 -9.00
CA ASP A 133 7.77 10.08 -7.95
C ASP A 133 9.29 10.17 -8.23
N VAL A 134 9.93 9.09 -8.71
CA VAL A 134 11.35 9.03 -9.04
C VAL A 134 11.66 9.83 -10.32
N LEU A 135 10.76 9.78 -11.32
CA LEU A 135 10.91 10.59 -12.53
C LEU A 135 10.95 12.10 -12.21
N SER A 136 10.09 12.59 -11.31
CA SER A 136 10.08 14.02 -10.98
C SER A 136 11.27 14.43 -10.13
N ASP A 137 11.61 13.68 -9.09
CA ASP A 137 12.65 14.08 -8.13
C ASP A 137 14.07 13.80 -8.61
N ASP A 138 14.33 12.63 -9.20
CA ASP A 138 15.68 12.28 -9.71
C ASP A 138 16.02 13.05 -10.99
N ILE A 139 15.05 13.32 -11.85
CA ILE A 139 15.21 14.10 -13.07
C ILE A 139 15.51 15.55 -12.74
N LEU A 140 14.67 16.17 -11.93
CA LEU A 140 14.88 17.57 -11.51
C LEU A 140 16.16 17.72 -10.71
N SER A 141 16.47 16.80 -9.81
CA SER A 141 17.71 16.78 -9.06
C SER A 141 18.93 16.57 -9.96
N GLY A 142 18.85 15.69 -10.96
CA GLY A 142 19.92 15.48 -11.92
C GLY A 142 20.20 16.71 -12.77
N ILE A 143 19.15 17.36 -13.27
CA ILE A 143 19.24 18.59 -14.09
C ILE A 143 19.74 19.76 -13.24
N ILE A 144 19.22 19.94 -12.02
CA ILE A 144 19.55 21.11 -11.18
C ILE A 144 20.92 20.95 -10.53
N PHE A 145 21.30 19.75 -10.10
CA PHE A 145 22.53 19.52 -9.32
C PHE A 145 23.68 18.88 -10.12
N GLY A 146 23.52 18.70 -11.44
CA GLY A 146 24.57 18.18 -12.33
C GLY A 146 25.06 16.78 -11.99
N LYS A 147 24.19 15.91 -11.46
CA LYS A 147 24.54 14.50 -11.22
C LYS A 147 24.67 13.77 -12.56
N ASP A 148 25.59 12.83 -12.66
CA ASP A 148 25.73 11.95 -13.81
C ASP A 148 24.43 11.19 -14.07
N ILE A 149 23.68 11.64 -15.07
CA ILE A 149 22.43 11.02 -15.52
C ILE A 149 22.79 10.13 -16.71
N ASN A 150 22.34 8.88 -16.69
CA ASN A 150 22.33 8.08 -17.91
C ASN A 150 21.28 8.66 -18.88
N ILE A 151 21.76 9.52 -19.80
CA ILE A 151 20.93 10.28 -20.74
C ILE A 151 20.06 9.36 -21.60
N GLU A 152 20.55 8.17 -21.94
CA GLU A 152 19.84 7.24 -22.81
C GLU A 152 18.65 6.56 -22.10
N ALA A 153 18.85 6.11 -20.85
CA ALA A 153 17.77 5.58 -20.01
C ALA A 153 16.76 6.66 -19.63
N PHE A 154 17.22 7.89 -19.54
CA PHE A 154 16.41 9.06 -19.27
C PHE A 154 15.52 9.44 -20.45
N SER A 155 16.07 9.47 -21.70
CA SER A 155 15.30 9.81 -22.89
C SER A 155 14.13 8.86 -23.11
N ILE A 156 14.34 7.56 -22.96
CA ILE A 156 13.29 6.56 -23.12
C ILE A 156 12.13 6.79 -22.12
N LYS A 157 12.45 7.02 -20.85
CA LYS A 157 11.43 7.25 -19.81
C LYS A 157 10.67 8.58 -19.98
N PHE A 158 11.36 9.59 -20.52
CA PHE A 158 10.78 10.91 -20.75
C PHE A 158 9.79 10.88 -21.92
N GLU A 159 10.16 10.15 -22.98
CA GLU A 159 9.27 9.90 -24.13
C GLU A 159 8.07 9.05 -23.75
N GLU A 160 8.25 7.99 -22.94
CA GLU A 160 7.17 7.16 -22.40
C GLU A 160 6.19 7.98 -21.54
N ALA A 161 6.68 9.00 -20.84
CA ALA A 161 5.86 9.94 -20.08
C ALA A 161 5.19 11.03 -20.94
N GLY A 162 5.40 11.01 -22.27
CA GLY A 162 4.79 11.94 -23.21
C GLY A 162 5.50 13.30 -23.35
N TYR A 163 6.75 13.39 -22.90
CA TYR A 163 7.56 14.60 -23.02
C TYR A 163 8.53 14.47 -24.21
N ASP A 164 8.69 15.53 -24.98
CA ASP A 164 9.68 15.63 -26.06
C ASP A 164 10.98 16.25 -25.53
N ILE A 165 12.04 15.46 -25.47
CA ILE A 165 13.36 15.91 -25.00
C ILE A 165 14.02 16.87 -25.98
N ASN A 166 13.76 16.69 -27.27
CA ASN A 166 14.33 17.52 -28.34
C ASN A 166 13.51 18.78 -28.59
N GLY A 167 12.36 18.92 -27.92
CA GLY A 167 11.49 20.07 -28.02
C GLY A 167 12.00 21.29 -27.23
N ASN A 168 11.42 22.45 -27.53
CA ASN A 168 11.68 23.69 -26.77
C ASN A 168 11.02 23.61 -25.39
N ASN A 169 11.74 23.09 -24.40
CA ASN A 169 11.28 23.01 -23.02
C ASN A 169 11.59 24.30 -22.25
N ARG A 170 10.62 24.84 -21.49
CA ARG A 170 10.83 25.99 -20.60
C ARG A 170 10.57 25.58 -19.16
N MET A 171 11.50 25.88 -18.28
CA MET A 171 11.35 25.67 -16.86
C MET A 171 10.93 26.99 -16.18
N PHE A 172 9.90 26.94 -15.34
CA PHE A 172 9.48 28.06 -14.50
C PHE A 172 9.67 27.67 -13.04
N MET A 173 10.36 28.51 -12.28
CA MET A 173 10.47 28.38 -10.83
C MET A 173 9.50 29.38 -10.19
N ILE A 174 8.54 28.88 -9.43
CA ILE A 174 7.60 29.70 -8.65
C ILE A 174 8.04 29.60 -7.20
N ASN A 175 8.52 30.71 -6.64
CA ASN A 175 8.77 30.82 -5.21
C ASN A 175 7.43 31.21 -4.55
N ILE A 176 6.92 30.36 -3.67
CA ILE A 176 5.70 30.61 -2.87
C ILE A 176 6.13 31.02 -1.47
#